data_75d49fe6223c69484b04fb90a98c59ee
#
_entry.id   75d49fe6223c69484b04fb90a98c59ee
#
_cell.length_a   1.000
_cell.length_b   1.000
_cell.length_c   1.000
_cell.angle_alpha   90.00
_cell.angle_beta   90.00
_cell.angle_gamma   90.00
#
_symmetry.space_group_name_H-M   'P 1'
#
loop_
_entity.id
_entity.type
_entity.pdbx_description
1 polymer ?
#
loop_
_entity_poly.entity_id
_entity_poly.type
_entity_poly.pdbx_seq_one_letter_code
_entity_poly.pdbx_strand_id
1 'polypeptide(L)'
;MKYLLTKSLITTAGITFLTLLSPFKTLGATFDSFQVFGDSLSDPGNLYKLTGNIYPPSPPYANGRFSNGPLWIEYLQQDFGLPNGAVLNVAYGGATSGRQNVAELLFGGDFPGLLDEIDEFVANLFLSTFDARDLFVVWAGANDYLFGFSTDPDAVVGNIIAAVQTLISPGVGAKTVIVPNLPDLGKLPSQAGIPGMTDLALKHNQKLATALQALQNAPSTAATLIPLDIYSLFENTYNDPSRYGLTNVRDACLNTTTGQICANPSEYLFWDSFHPTTVTHRAIAGLASTTLASVPEPDATGAIVIVAFVGLGVKVAQVTMKRKPNRASDPAFRVKAVEGRSKSLLR
;
A
#
# COMPACT_ATOMS: atom_id res chain seq x y z
N MET A 1 64.81 -65.10 6.65
CA MET A 1 64.28 -63.78 7.01
C MET A 1 63.14 -63.51 6.12
N LYS A 2 61.89 -63.69 6.62
CA LYS A 2 60.65 -63.39 5.87
C LYS A 2 60.04 -62.16 6.49
N TYR A 3 59.86 -61.08 5.71
CA TYR A 3 59.15 -59.91 6.11
C TYR A 3 57.68 -60.07 5.78
N LEU A 4 56.81 -60.01 6.77
CA LEU A 4 55.37 -59.92 6.63
C LEU A 4 55.01 -58.46 6.45
N LEU A 5 54.38 -58.10 5.32
CA LEU A 5 53.77 -56.83 5.06
C LEU A 5 52.29 -56.92 5.53
N THR A 6 51.96 -56.24 6.60
CA THR A 6 50.56 -56.00 7.04
C THR A 6 49.97 -54.85 6.26
N LYS A 7 48.95 -55.13 5.45
CA LYS A 7 48.11 -54.10 4.80
C LYS A 7 47.07 -53.58 5.79
N SER A 8 47.20 -52.31 6.13
CA SER A 8 46.18 -51.61 6.91
C SER A 8 45.05 -51.16 5.96
N LEU A 9 43.84 -51.64 6.14
CA LEU A 9 42.64 -51.15 5.47
C LEU A 9 42.14 -49.91 6.23
N ILE A 10 42.25 -48.75 5.57
CA ILE A 10 41.59 -47.50 6.03
C ILE A 10 40.20 -47.51 5.45
N THR A 11 39.19 -47.77 6.28
CA THR A 11 37.77 -47.65 5.94
C THR A 11 37.37 -46.19 6.07
N THR A 12 37.24 -45.50 4.96
CA THR A 12 36.71 -44.12 4.93
C THR A 12 35.18 -44.17 5.07
N ALA A 13 34.67 -43.89 6.25
CA ALA A 13 33.24 -43.70 6.49
C ALA A 13 32.82 -42.35 5.88
N GLY A 14 32.19 -42.40 4.72
CA GLY A 14 31.58 -41.24 4.11
C GLY A 14 30.31 -40.83 4.89
N ILE A 15 30.39 -39.76 5.66
CA ILE A 15 29.20 -39.16 6.27
C ILE A 15 28.53 -38.32 5.19
N THR A 16 27.47 -38.87 4.59
CA THR A 16 26.60 -38.08 3.67
C THR A 16 25.71 -37.20 4.53
N PHE A 17 26.04 -35.91 4.63
CA PHE A 17 25.16 -34.91 5.22
C PHE A 17 24.04 -34.63 4.21
N LEU A 18 22.89 -35.26 4.42
CA LEU A 18 21.65 -34.92 3.72
C LEU A 18 21.13 -33.61 4.33
N THR A 19 21.51 -32.46 3.77
CA THR A 19 20.88 -31.19 4.12
C THR A 19 19.47 -31.20 3.57
N LEU A 20 18.51 -31.47 4.45
CA LEU A 20 17.10 -31.17 4.23
C LEU A 20 16.99 -29.64 4.17
N LEU A 21 17.20 -29.06 2.99
CA LEU A 21 16.73 -27.73 2.65
C LEU A 21 15.20 -27.82 2.55
N SER A 22 14.52 -27.78 3.70
CA SER A 22 13.12 -27.39 3.71
C SER A 22 13.08 -25.98 3.13
N PRO A 23 12.29 -25.72 2.07
CA PRO A 23 12.05 -24.35 1.67
C PRO A 23 11.42 -23.67 2.90
N PHE A 24 12.17 -22.78 3.53
CA PHE A 24 11.56 -21.83 4.44
C PHE A 24 10.53 -21.07 3.59
N LYS A 25 9.24 -21.37 3.76
CA LYS A 25 8.21 -20.45 3.38
C LYS A 25 8.55 -19.18 4.15
N THR A 26 9.06 -18.16 3.47
CA THR A 26 8.95 -16.80 3.99
C THR A 26 7.45 -16.61 4.19
N LEU A 27 7.00 -16.60 5.44
CA LEU A 27 5.68 -16.07 5.72
C LEU A 27 5.74 -14.63 5.21
N GLY A 28 4.93 -14.31 4.20
CA GLY A 28 4.75 -12.95 3.74
C GLY A 28 4.16 -12.14 4.89
N ALA A 29 4.32 -10.82 4.82
CA ALA A 29 3.79 -9.92 5.84
C ALA A 29 2.32 -10.24 6.12
N THR A 30 1.98 -10.40 7.40
CA THR A 30 0.60 -10.53 7.88
C THR A 30 0.13 -9.18 8.38
N PHE A 31 -1.07 -8.77 7.98
CA PHE A 31 -1.66 -7.51 8.42
C PHE A 31 -2.89 -7.77 9.27
N ASP A 32 -3.12 -6.90 10.26
CA ASP A 32 -4.27 -6.95 11.15
C ASP A 32 -5.27 -5.85 10.82
N SER A 33 -4.83 -4.75 10.21
CA SER A 33 -5.68 -3.64 9.78
C SER A 33 -5.17 -2.93 8.55
N PHE A 34 -6.09 -2.21 7.86
CA PHE A 34 -5.76 -1.30 6.77
C PHE A 34 -6.26 0.11 7.07
N GLN A 35 -5.42 1.12 6.76
CA GLN A 35 -5.74 2.54 6.81
C GLN A 35 -5.65 3.07 5.37
N VAL A 36 -6.78 3.44 4.75
CA VAL A 36 -6.87 3.66 3.30
C VAL A 36 -7.23 5.09 2.99
N PHE A 37 -6.42 5.72 2.15
CA PHE A 37 -6.53 7.09 1.68
C PHE A 37 -6.47 7.12 0.15
N GLY A 38 -7.23 8.02 -0.46
CA GLY A 38 -7.18 8.21 -1.91
C GLY A 38 -8.52 8.56 -2.55
N ASP A 39 -8.68 8.13 -3.78
CA ASP A 39 -9.79 8.56 -4.63
C ASP A 39 -10.83 7.46 -4.89
N SER A 40 -11.61 7.62 -5.98
CA SER A 40 -12.67 6.70 -6.41
C SER A 40 -12.24 5.25 -6.60
N LEU A 41 -10.94 4.99 -6.83
CA LEU A 41 -10.43 3.63 -6.97
C LEU A 41 -10.44 2.87 -5.64
N SER A 42 -10.49 3.58 -4.52
CA SER A 42 -10.48 3.01 -3.17
C SER A 42 -11.72 3.37 -2.33
N ASP A 43 -12.59 4.28 -2.77
CA ASP A 43 -13.78 4.77 -2.05
C ASP A 43 -14.91 3.72 -1.99
N PRO A 44 -15.23 3.13 -0.82
CA PRO A 44 -16.27 2.10 -0.68
C PRO A 44 -17.69 2.69 -0.65
N GLY A 45 -17.86 3.97 -0.94
CA GLY A 45 -19.12 4.72 -0.92
C GLY A 45 -19.12 5.88 0.08
N ASN A 46 -17.97 6.45 0.42
CA ASN A 46 -17.86 7.60 1.31
C ASN A 46 -18.40 8.86 0.61
N LEU A 47 -18.00 9.13 -0.64
CA LEU A 47 -18.58 10.23 -1.41
C LEU A 47 -20.09 10.04 -1.62
N TYR A 48 -20.53 8.81 -1.89
CA TYR A 48 -21.97 8.51 -2.04
C TYR A 48 -22.74 8.93 -0.79
N LYS A 49 -22.27 8.57 0.39
CA LYS A 49 -22.89 8.98 1.67
C LYS A 49 -22.81 10.49 1.87
N LEU A 50 -21.68 11.11 1.58
CA LEU A 50 -21.45 12.55 1.74
C LEU A 50 -22.37 13.36 0.83
N THR A 51 -22.69 12.87 -0.37
CA THR A 51 -23.63 13.48 -1.31
C THR A 51 -25.10 13.12 -1.04
N GLY A 52 -25.43 12.55 0.13
CA GLY A 52 -26.79 12.14 0.47
C GLY A 52 -27.31 10.95 -0.33
N ASN A 53 -26.43 10.04 -0.71
CA ASN A 53 -26.69 8.85 -1.53
C ASN A 53 -27.10 9.19 -2.98
N ILE A 54 -26.48 10.23 -3.54
CA ILE A 54 -26.78 10.68 -4.91
C ILE A 54 -25.69 10.27 -5.89
N TYR A 55 -24.40 10.37 -5.51
CA TYR A 55 -23.29 10.19 -6.44
C TYR A 55 -22.16 9.30 -5.92
N PRO A 56 -21.74 8.30 -6.73
CA PRO A 56 -22.26 7.94 -8.04
C PRO A 56 -23.65 7.30 -7.93
N PRO A 57 -24.52 7.39 -8.98
CA PRO A 57 -25.88 6.84 -8.94
C PRO A 57 -25.82 5.31 -8.75
N SER A 58 -26.51 4.82 -7.75
CA SER A 58 -26.43 3.41 -7.36
C SER A 58 -27.84 2.79 -7.32
N PRO A 59 -28.23 1.93 -8.29
CA PRO A 59 -27.47 1.48 -9.47
C PRO A 59 -27.30 2.56 -10.56
N PRO A 60 -26.45 2.40 -11.60
CA PRO A 60 -25.75 1.17 -12.00
C PRO A 60 -24.40 0.92 -11.29
N TYR A 61 -23.95 1.85 -10.48
CA TYR A 61 -22.78 1.66 -9.65
C TYR A 61 -23.12 0.82 -8.40
N ALA A 62 -22.14 0.05 -7.90
CA ALA A 62 -22.38 -0.89 -6.80
C ALA A 62 -22.28 -0.22 -5.43
N ASN A 63 -23.41 0.13 -4.83
CA ASN A 63 -23.50 0.65 -3.46
C ASN A 63 -22.58 1.85 -3.20
N GLY A 64 -22.55 2.81 -4.13
CA GLY A 64 -21.75 4.02 -4.03
C GLY A 64 -20.28 3.90 -4.42
N ARG A 65 -19.82 2.71 -4.83
CA ARG A 65 -18.48 2.52 -5.41
C ARG A 65 -18.46 3.00 -6.84
N PHE A 66 -17.31 3.51 -7.30
CA PHE A 66 -17.13 3.86 -8.71
C PHE A 66 -16.77 2.62 -9.56
N SER A 67 -17.52 1.55 -9.37
CA SER A 67 -17.37 0.28 -10.10
C SER A 67 -18.68 -0.50 -10.06
N ASN A 68 -18.73 -1.63 -10.77
CA ASN A 68 -19.89 -2.55 -10.77
C ASN A 68 -19.84 -3.63 -9.67
N GLY A 69 -18.92 -3.50 -8.71
CA GLY A 69 -18.77 -4.47 -7.62
C GLY A 69 -17.72 -4.05 -6.60
N PRO A 70 -17.20 -4.98 -5.81
CA PRO A 70 -16.15 -4.71 -4.83
C PRO A 70 -14.89 -4.09 -5.45
N LEU A 71 -14.20 -3.24 -4.68
CA LEU A 71 -12.95 -2.61 -5.04
C LEU A 71 -11.75 -3.48 -4.67
N TRP A 72 -10.59 -3.15 -5.18
CA TRP A 72 -9.34 -3.89 -4.94
C TRP A 72 -9.00 -4.01 -3.45
N ILE A 73 -9.24 -2.97 -2.68
CA ILE A 73 -8.95 -2.95 -1.25
C ILE A 73 -9.88 -3.89 -0.46
N GLU A 74 -11.12 -4.07 -0.91
CA GLU A 74 -12.07 -4.98 -0.31
C GLU A 74 -11.72 -6.44 -0.65
N TYR A 75 -11.24 -6.71 -1.87
CA TYR A 75 -10.68 -8.00 -2.23
C TYR A 75 -9.40 -8.30 -1.45
N LEU A 76 -8.53 -7.29 -1.27
CA LEU A 76 -7.31 -7.42 -0.48
C LEU A 76 -7.64 -7.74 0.98
N GLN A 77 -8.65 -7.08 1.56
CA GLN A 77 -9.17 -7.39 2.89
C GLN A 77 -9.58 -8.87 3.00
N GLN A 78 -10.30 -9.38 2.00
CA GLN A 78 -10.70 -10.80 1.96
C GLN A 78 -9.50 -11.74 1.84
N ASP A 79 -8.52 -11.40 1.00
CA ASP A 79 -7.32 -12.21 0.78
C ASP A 79 -6.48 -12.36 2.06
N PHE A 80 -6.45 -11.32 2.90
CA PHE A 80 -5.80 -11.34 4.21
C PHE A 80 -6.69 -11.86 5.34
N GLY A 81 -7.96 -12.20 5.05
CA GLY A 81 -8.89 -12.72 6.04
C GLY A 81 -9.24 -11.72 7.14
N LEU A 82 -9.14 -10.42 6.86
CA LEU A 82 -9.42 -9.38 7.84
C LEU A 82 -10.91 -9.28 8.15
N PRO A 83 -11.28 -9.16 9.44
CA PRO A 83 -12.68 -9.03 9.83
C PRO A 83 -13.28 -7.69 9.40
N ASN A 84 -14.62 -7.63 9.37
CA ASN A 84 -15.30 -6.36 9.19
C ASN A 84 -14.92 -5.40 10.32
N GLY A 85 -14.55 -4.16 9.94
CA GLY A 85 -14.09 -3.14 10.89
C GLY A 85 -12.58 -3.08 11.09
N ALA A 86 -11.78 -4.00 10.50
CA ALA A 86 -10.33 -3.91 10.47
C ALA A 86 -9.80 -2.95 9.38
N VAL A 87 -10.68 -2.41 8.55
CA VAL A 87 -10.32 -1.44 7.51
C VAL A 87 -10.98 -0.10 7.84
N LEU A 88 -10.15 0.89 8.14
CA LEU A 88 -10.55 2.30 8.12
C LEU A 88 -10.27 2.85 6.73
N ASN A 89 -11.31 3.16 6.00
CA ASN A 89 -11.21 3.68 4.66
C ASN A 89 -11.84 5.08 4.60
N VAL A 90 -11.00 6.08 4.42
CA VAL A 90 -11.38 7.50 4.33
C VAL A 90 -11.13 8.07 2.93
N ALA A 91 -10.93 7.22 1.93
CA ALA A 91 -10.84 7.64 0.54
C ALA A 91 -12.18 8.21 0.05
N TYR A 92 -12.12 9.32 -0.71
CA TYR A 92 -13.29 9.93 -1.31
C TYR A 92 -13.19 9.98 -2.84
N GLY A 93 -14.24 9.55 -3.52
CA GLY A 93 -14.34 9.67 -4.97
C GLY A 93 -14.04 11.10 -5.43
N GLY A 94 -13.21 11.24 -6.48
CA GLY A 94 -12.84 12.53 -7.03
C GLY A 94 -11.73 13.28 -6.28
N ALA A 95 -11.20 12.76 -5.17
CA ALA A 95 -10.09 13.39 -4.46
C ALA A 95 -8.88 13.59 -5.39
N THR A 96 -8.32 14.79 -5.41
CA THR A 96 -7.01 15.09 -6.00
C THR A 96 -5.90 14.69 -5.03
N SER A 97 -4.64 14.75 -5.46
CA SER A 97 -3.51 14.60 -4.55
C SER A 97 -3.44 15.69 -3.48
N GLY A 98 -4.02 16.85 -3.76
CA GLY A 98 -4.07 18.03 -2.89
C GLY A 98 -5.30 18.06 -1.98
N ARG A 99 -5.93 19.25 -1.91
CA ARG A 99 -7.12 19.50 -1.08
C ARG A 99 -8.41 19.63 -1.88
N GLN A 100 -8.31 19.65 -3.20
CA GLN A 100 -9.46 19.79 -4.09
C GLN A 100 -10.09 18.44 -4.40
N ASN A 101 -11.37 18.46 -4.77
CA ASN A 101 -12.09 17.27 -5.19
C ASN A 101 -12.93 17.56 -6.44
N VAL A 102 -13.03 16.60 -7.35
CA VAL A 102 -13.85 16.70 -8.57
C VAL A 102 -15.33 16.93 -8.24
N ALA A 103 -15.81 16.44 -7.09
CA ALA A 103 -17.20 16.63 -6.65
C ALA A 103 -17.56 18.12 -6.46
N GLU A 104 -16.58 18.99 -6.16
CA GLU A 104 -16.79 20.45 -6.07
C GLU A 104 -17.26 21.05 -7.39
N LEU A 105 -16.78 20.49 -8.52
CA LEU A 105 -17.20 20.94 -9.86
C LEU A 105 -18.65 20.55 -10.17
N LEU A 106 -19.15 19.48 -9.53
CA LEU A 106 -20.48 18.92 -9.79
C LEU A 106 -21.55 19.50 -8.83
N PHE A 107 -21.18 19.66 -7.56
CA PHE A 107 -22.14 19.98 -6.49
C PHE A 107 -21.89 21.35 -5.86
N GLY A 108 -20.74 22.00 -6.12
CA GLY A 108 -20.24 23.08 -5.30
C GLY A 108 -19.94 22.60 -3.87
N GLY A 109 -19.51 23.48 -3.00
CA GLY A 109 -19.18 23.12 -1.61
C GLY A 109 -17.73 22.67 -1.46
N ASP A 110 -17.44 21.99 -0.38
CA ASP A 110 -16.11 21.56 0.04
C ASP A 110 -16.13 20.04 0.20
N PHE A 111 -15.27 19.36 -0.55
CA PHE A 111 -15.12 17.91 -0.53
C PHE A 111 -13.66 17.54 -0.33
N PRO A 112 -13.34 16.49 0.46
CA PRO A 112 -11.96 16.18 0.80
C PRO A 112 -11.12 15.79 -0.42
N GLY A 113 -9.90 16.38 -0.52
CA GLY A 113 -8.80 15.83 -1.27
C GLY A 113 -7.89 14.97 -0.37
N LEU A 114 -6.87 14.33 -0.93
CA LEU A 114 -5.97 13.45 -0.19
C LEU A 114 -5.39 14.10 1.08
N LEU A 115 -4.95 15.36 1.00
CA LEU A 115 -4.35 16.03 2.15
C LEU A 115 -5.36 16.33 3.26
N ASP A 116 -6.64 16.51 2.92
CA ASP A 116 -7.70 16.68 3.92
C ASP A 116 -8.05 15.36 4.59
N GLU A 117 -8.08 14.25 3.84
CA GLU A 117 -8.22 12.89 4.39
C GLU A 117 -7.14 12.59 5.42
N ILE A 118 -5.88 12.95 5.12
CA ILE A 118 -4.75 12.78 6.03
C ILE A 118 -4.88 13.68 7.27
N ASP A 119 -5.23 14.96 7.09
CA ASP A 119 -5.38 15.89 8.20
C ASP A 119 -6.54 15.46 9.13
N GLU A 120 -7.67 15.04 8.59
CA GLU A 120 -8.80 14.53 9.35
C GLU A 120 -8.44 13.24 10.10
N PHE A 121 -7.75 12.32 9.44
CA PHE A 121 -7.25 11.11 10.09
C PHE A 121 -6.34 11.44 11.28
N VAL A 122 -5.35 12.32 11.09
CA VAL A 122 -4.42 12.75 12.15
C VAL A 122 -5.15 13.45 13.29
N ALA A 123 -6.13 14.31 13.00
CA ALA A 123 -6.92 15.02 14.01
C ALA A 123 -7.76 14.08 14.87
N ASN A 124 -8.12 12.92 14.34
CA ASN A 124 -8.95 11.92 15.02
C ASN A 124 -8.14 10.76 15.65
N LEU A 125 -6.80 10.86 15.68
CA LEU A 125 -5.91 9.87 16.32
C LEU A 125 -5.95 9.97 17.85
N PHE A 126 -7.04 9.55 18.47
CA PHE A 126 -7.15 9.49 19.93
C PHE A 126 -6.37 8.29 20.50
N LEU A 127 -5.09 8.47 20.84
CA LEU A 127 -4.25 7.46 21.47
C LEU A 127 -4.08 6.15 20.67
N SER A 128 -4.37 6.18 19.38
CA SER A 128 -4.14 5.04 18.49
C SER A 128 -2.63 4.81 18.33
N THR A 129 -2.21 3.57 18.43
CA THR A 129 -0.83 3.14 18.17
C THR A 129 -0.86 2.17 17.00
N PHE A 130 -0.03 2.42 16.00
CA PHE A 130 0.12 1.54 14.85
C PHE A 130 1.42 0.76 14.94
N ASP A 131 1.39 -0.49 14.48
CA ASP A 131 2.57 -1.32 14.39
C ASP A 131 2.84 -1.77 12.93
N ALA A 132 3.76 -2.70 12.76
CA ALA A 132 4.14 -3.16 11.43
C ALA A 132 3.06 -4.00 10.72
N ARG A 133 2.01 -4.41 11.46
CA ARG A 133 0.87 -5.16 10.93
C ARG A 133 -0.30 -4.25 10.53
N ASP A 134 -0.14 -2.94 10.67
CA ASP A 134 -1.07 -1.96 10.13
C ASP A 134 -0.57 -1.49 8.76
N LEU A 135 -1.33 -1.84 7.70
CA LEU A 135 -1.02 -1.41 6.35
C LEU A 135 -1.66 -0.06 6.06
N PHE A 136 -0.84 0.90 5.69
CA PHE A 136 -1.30 2.19 5.19
C PHE A 136 -1.29 2.17 3.66
N VAL A 137 -2.34 2.72 3.05
CA VAL A 137 -2.55 2.76 1.61
C VAL A 137 -2.75 4.19 1.17
N VAL A 138 -1.96 4.68 0.21
CA VAL A 138 -2.08 6.03 -0.34
C VAL A 138 -2.12 5.95 -1.86
N TRP A 139 -3.28 6.18 -2.48
CA TRP A 139 -3.44 6.14 -3.94
C TRP A 139 -4.29 7.30 -4.45
N ALA A 140 -3.67 8.30 -5.04
CA ALA A 140 -4.29 9.47 -5.64
C ALA A 140 -3.41 10.02 -6.78
N GLY A 141 -3.85 11.07 -7.45
CA GLY A 141 -3.08 11.81 -8.45
C GLY A 141 -3.66 11.75 -9.86
N ALA A 142 -4.53 10.78 -10.17
CA ALA A 142 -5.17 10.71 -11.49
C ALA A 142 -6.11 11.90 -11.73
N ASN A 143 -6.91 12.26 -10.74
CA ASN A 143 -7.90 13.34 -10.82
C ASN A 143 -7.28 14.71 -11.08
N ASP A 144 -6.07 14.94 -10.58
CA ASP A 144 -5.31 16.18 -10.83
C ASP A 144 -5.17 16.43 -12.33
N TYR A 145 -4.79 15.39 -13.08
CA TYR A 145 -4.56 15.47 -14.53
C TYR A 145 -5.85 15.40 -15.34
N LEU A 146 -6.73 14.46 -15.00
CA LEU A 146 -7.95 14.15 -15.76
C LEU A 146 -8.95 15.31 -15.75
N PHE A 147 -8.98 16.09 -14.68
CA PHE A 147 -9.92 17.18 -14.49
C PHE A 147 -9.26 18.57 -14.48
N GLY A 148 -7.96 18.64 -14.82
CA GLY A 148 -7.25 19.89 -15.06
C GLY A 148 -6.92 20.68 -13.80
N PHE A 149 -6.92 20.07 -12.62
CA PHE A 149 -6.47 20.73 -11.38
C PHE A 149 -4.95 20.97 -11.39
N SER A 150 -4.20 20.09 -12.01
CA SER A 150 -2.75 20.23 -12.22
C SER A 150 -2.30 19.52 -13.49
N THR A 151 -1.26 20.03 -14.14
CA THR A 151 -0.49 19.36 -15.19
C THR A 151 0.98 19.22 -14.80
N ASP A 152 1.30 19.54 -13.55
CA ASP A 152 2.65 19.48 -13.00
C ASP A 152 2.85 18.23 -12.14
N PRO A 153 3.58 17.20 -12.64
CA PRO A 153 3.86 15.99 -11.86
C PRO A 153 4.70 16.23 -10.59
N ASP A 154 5.49 17.30 -10.51
CA ASP A 154 6.24 17.63 -9.30
C ASP A 154 5.29 18.04 -8.16
N ALA A 155 4.30 18.87 -8.47
CA ALA A 155 3.29 19.28 -7.50
C ALA A 155 2.44 18.09 -7.03
N VAL A 156 1.95 17.25 -7.96
CA VAL A 156 1.09 16.11 -7.66
C VAL A 156 1.84 15.07 -6.82
N VAL A 157 3.04 14.69 -7.23
CA VAL A 157 3.88 13.75 -6.48
C VAL A 157 4.30 14.35 -5.13
N GLY A 158 4.60 15.65 -5.10
CA GLY A 158 4.93 16.36 -3.86
C GLY A 158 3.84 16.21 -2.80
N ASN A 159 2.56 16.34 -3.18
CA ASN A 159 1.42 16.14 -2.28
C ASN A 159 1.35 14.70 -1.76
N ILE A 160 1.51 13.70 -2.63
CA ILE A 160 1.51 12.28 -2.24
C ILE A 160 2.64 12.00 -1.25
N ILE A 161 3.85 12.52 -1.51
CA ILE A 161 4.99 12.34 -0.61
C ILE A 161 4.75 13.05 0.73
N ALA A 162 4.12 14.23 0.74
CA ALA A 162 3.76 14.93 1.98
C ALA A 162 2.76 14.10 2.81
N ALA A 163 1.76 13.50 2.17
CA ALA A 163 0.83 12.57 2.81
C ALA A 163 1.58 11.37 3.44
N VAL A 164 2.46 10.71 2.68
CA VAL A 164 3.27 9.58 3.17
C VAL A 164 4.18 10.02 4.32
N GLN A 165 4.84 11.17 4.23
CA GLN A 165 5.70 11.71 5.30
C GLN A 165 4.92 11.98 6.57
N THR A 166 3.71 12.51 6.48
CA THR A 166 2.82 12.71 7.63
C THR A 166 2.50 11.38 8.30
N LEU A 167 2.11 10.36 7.52
CA LEU A 167 1.77 9.04 8.04
C LEU A 167 2.94 8.33 8.72
N ILE A 168 4.17 8.41 8.17
CA ILE A 168 5.35 7.78 8.77
C ILE A 168 5.98 8.60 9.89
N SER A 169 5.49 9.83 10.13
CA SER A 169 5.99 10.70 11.18
C SER A 169 5.83 10.08 12.59
N PRO A 170 6.62 10.49 13.58
CA PRO A 170 6.46 9.98 14.96
C PRO A 170 5.08 10.22 15.56
N GLY A 171 4.32 11.20 15.04
CA GLY A 171 2.97 11.52 15.51
C GLY A 171 1.93 10.49 15.11
N VAL A 172 2.09 9.83 13.96
CA VAL A 172 1.23 8.74 13.45
C VAL A 172 1.92 7.39 13.64
N GLY A 173 3.13 7.25 13.14
CA GLY A 173 3.98 6.07 13.36
C GLY A 173 3.72 4.91 12.39
N ALA A 174 3.14 5.15 11.20
CA ALA A 174 2.98 4.11 10.17
C ALA A 174 4.30 3.40 9.89
N LYS A 175 4.28 2.06 9.83
CA LYS A 175 5.46 1.21 9.60
C LYS A 175 5.48 0.58 8.22
N THR A 176 4.31 0.42 7.60
CA THR A 176 4.19 -0.16 6.28
C THR A 176 3.21 0.67 5.45
N VAL A 177 3.69 1.24 4.35
CA VAL A 177 2.88 2.08 3.46
C VAL A 177 3.00 1.56 2.03
N ILE A 178 1.86 1.18 1.42
CA ILE A 178 1.79 0.83 0.01
C ILE A 178 1.31 2.04 -0.81
N VAL A 179 2.01 2.33 -1.90
CA VAL A 179 1.73 3.49 -2.76
C VAL A 179 1.64 3.03 -4.21
N PRO A 180 0.44 2.80 -4.74
CA PRO A 180 0.24 2.49 -6.15
C PRO A 180 0.65 3.66 -7.05
N ASN A 181 1.24 3.34 -8.21
CA ASN A 181 1.45 4.29 -9.28
C ASN A 181 0.19 4.44 -10.16
N LEU A 182 0.21 5.34 -11.15
CA LEU A 182 -0.91 5.54 -12.06
C LEU A 182 -0.86 4.56 -13.24
N PRO A 183 -2.01 4.03 -13.71
CA PRO A 183 -2.09 3.38 -15.01
C PRO A 183 -1.78 4.37 -16.13
N ASP A 184 -1.67 3.91 -17.37
CA ASP A 184 -1.60 4.79 -18.53
C ASP A 184 -2.92 5.56 -18.68
N LEU A 185 -2.93 6.82 -18.23
CA LEU A 185 -4.12 7.68 -18.30
C LEU A 185 -4.57 7.95 -19.74
N GLY A 186 -3.65 7.92 -20.72
CA GLY A 186 -3.99 8.10 -22.13
C GLY A 186 -4.76 6.92 -22.74
N LYS A 187 -4.81 5.77 -22.06
CA LYS A 187 -5.57 4.59 -22.46
C LYS A 187 -6.96 4.48 -21.83
N LEU A 188 -7.32 5.41 -20.94
CA LEU A 188 -8.69 5.46 -20.41
C LEU A 188 -9.70 5.75 -21.54
N PRO A 189 -10.91 5.18 -21.51
CA PRO A 189 -11.93 5.45 -22.53
C PRO A 189 -12.23 6.95 -22.69
N SER A 190 -12.20 7.73 -21.58
CA SER A 190 -12.39 9.21 -21.60
C SER A 190 -11.26 9.96 -22.29
N GLN A 191 -10.08 9.36 -22.41
CA GLN A 191 -8.87 10.01 -22.92
C GLN A 191 -8.47 9.50 -24.31
N ALA A 192 -9.27 8.62 -24.92
CA ALA A 192 -8.99 8.07 -26.22
C ALA A 192 -8.79 9.17 -27.28
N GLY A 193 -7.57 9.24 -27.83
CA GLY A 193 -7.20 10.26 -28.82
C GLY A 193 -6.79 11.63 -28.25
N ILE A 194 -6.77 11.83 -26.94
CA ILE A 194 -6.27 13.04 -26.28
C ILE A 194 -4.77 12.90 -26.06
N PRO A 195 -3.91 13.76 -26.69
CA PRO A 195 -2.47 13.65 -26.52
C PRO A 195 -2.01 14.09 -25.14
N GLY A 196 -0.88 13.55 -24.67
CA GLY A 196 -0.15 14.02 -23.49
C GLY A 196 -0.47 13.31 -22.19
N MET A 197 -1.59 12.60 -22.05
CA MET A 197 -1.96 11.92 -20.80
C MET A 197 -1.05 10.72 -20.49
N THR A 198 -0.63 9.96 -21.50
CA THR A 198 0.37 8.91 -21.34
C THR A 198 1.70 9.48 -20.82
N ASP A 199 2.17 10.59 -21.40
CA ASP A 199 3.40 11.25 -20.97
C ASP A 199 3.31 11.78 -19.54
N LEU A 200 2.15 12.31 -19.14
CA LEU A 200 1.92 12.77 -17.77
C LEU A 200 1.97 11.60 -16.78
N ALA A 201 1.29 10.49 -17.09
CA ALA A 201 1.30 9.30 -16.26
C ALA A 201 2.72 8.72 -16.11
N LEU A 202 3.49 8.63 -17.20
CA LEU A 202 4.88 8.16 -17.18
C LEU A 202 5.78 9.07 -16.33
N LYS A 203 5.69 10.40 -16.52
CA LYS A 203 6.46 11.37 -15.73
C LYS A 203 6.09 11.30 -14.25
N HIS A 204 4.79 11.23 -13.94
CA HIS A 204 4.32 11.04 -12.58
C HIS A 204 4.93 9.79 -11.95
N ASN A 205 4.80 8.64 -12.61
CA ASN A 205 5.27 7.36 -12.10
C ASN A 205 6.80 7.34 -11.88
N GLN A 206 7.56 7.93 -12.80
CA GLN A 206 9.02 8.06 -12.65
C GLN A 206 9.40 8.94 -11.45
N LYS A 207 8.72 10.09 -11.29
CA LYS A 207 8.96 11.00 -10.15
C LYS A 207 8.54 10.37 -8.84
N LEU A 208 7.38 9.71 -8.80
CA LEU A 208 6.89 9.01 -7.62
C LEU A 208 7.87 7.92 -7.17
N ALA A 209 8.34 7.08 -8.08
CA ALA A 209 9.34 6.05 -7.77
C ALA A 209 10.63 6.64 -7.22
N THR A 210 11.14 7.72 -7.82
CA THR A 210 12.35 8.42 -7.38
C THR A 210 12.15 9.02 -5.97
N ALA A 211 11.03 9.67 -5.74
CA ALA A 211 10.74 10.32 -4.46
C ALA A 211 10.50 9.31 -3.33
N LEU A 212 9.79 8.21 -3.59
CA LEU A 212 9.62 7.12 -2.63
C LEU A 212 10.96 6.46 -2.29
N GLN A 213 11.82 6.23 -3.27
CA GLN A 213 13.16 5.67 -3.03
C GLN A 213 14.03 6.63 -2.19
N ALA A 214 13.99 7.92 -2.49
CA ALA A 214 14.70 8.93 -1.71
C ALA A 214 14.21 8.97 -0.26
N LEU A 215 12.89 8.95 -0.07
CA LEU A 215 12.26 8.91 1.26
C LEU A 215 12.62 7.63 2.00
N GLN A 216 12.56 6.45 1.35
CA GLN A 216 12.94 5.15 1.94
C GLN A 216 14.39 5.15 2.43
N ASN A 217 15.30 5.78 1.69
CA ASN A 217 16.73 5.84 2.02
C ASN A 217 17.09 6.94 3.03
N ALA A 218 16.14 7.79 3.42
CA ALA A 218 16.40 8.84 4.39
C ALA A 218 16.65 8.24 5.78
N PRO A 219 17.69 8.69 6.53
CA PRO A 219 18.04 8.12 7.85
C PRO A 219 16.91 8.18 8.88
N SER A 220 15.97 9.10 8.69
CA SER A 220 14.80 9.27 9.57
C SER A 220 13.66 8.31 9.26
N THR A 221 13.68 7.62 8.13
CA THR A 221 12.59 6.72 7.71
C THR A 221 12.78 5.34 8.31
N ALA A 222 11.90 5.01 9.26
CA ALA A 222 11.83 3.69 9.88
C ALA A 222 10.71 2.81 9.31
N ALA A 223 9.96 3.35 8.34
CA ALA A 223 8.86 2.66 7.69
C ALA A 223 9.33 1.95 6.41
N THR A 224 8.62 0.90 6.01
CA THR A 224 8.77 0.24 4.72
C THR A 224 7.79 0.87 3.74
N LEU A 225 8.30 1.49 2.66
CA LEU A 225 7.51 2.06 1.59
C LEU A 225 7.47 1.08 0.41
N ILE A 226 6.27 0.70 -0.01
CA ILE A 226 6.05 -0.36 -1.01
C ILE A 226 5.39 0.28 -2.24
N PRO A 227 6.16 0.51 -3.33
CA PRO A 227 5.55 0.90 -4.60
C PRO A 227 4.73 -0.26 -5.17
N LEU A 228 3.52 0.01 -5.69
CA LEU A 228 2.69 -0.96 -6.39
C LEU A 228 2.57 -0.56 -7.86
N ASP A 229 3.03 -1.42 -8.77
CA ASP A 229 3.15 -1.12 -10.20
C ASP A 229 1.85 -1.40 -10.95
N ILE A 230 0.89 -0.50 -10.84
CA ILE A 230 -0.39 -0.54 -11.55
C ILE A 230 -0.19 -0.27 -13.05
N TYR A 231 0.79 0.57 -13.41
CA TYR A 231 1.09 0.86 -14.81
C TYR A 231 1.36 -0.43 -15.58
N SER A 232 2.29 -1.25 -15.09
CA SER A 232 2.63 -2.52 -15.75
C SER A 232 1.48 -3.53 -15.74
N LEU A 233 0.66 -3.56 -14.68
CA LEU A 233 -0.53 -4.42 -14.66
C LEU A 233 -1.48 -4.09 -15.82
N PHE A 234 -1.79 -2.80 -15.99
CA PHE A 234 -2.69 -2.35 -17.07
C PHE A 234 -2.06 -2.58 -18.45
N GLU A 235 -0.77 -2.29 -18.64
CA GLU A 235 -0.06 -2.59 -19.88
C GLU A 235 -0.10 -4.09 -20.24
N ASN A 236 0.14 -4.96 -19.27
CA ASN A 236 0.04 -6.40 -19.47
C ASN A 236 -1.38 -6.83 -19.81
N THR A 237 -2.39 -6.21 -19.19
CA THR A 237 -3.80 -6.47 -19.46
C THR A 237 -4.21 -6.03 -20.88
N TYR A 238 -3.67 -4.91 -21.35
CA TYR A 238 -3.87 -4.44 -22.74
C TYR A 238 -3.20 -5.37 -23.76
N ASN A 239 -2.01 -5.88 -23.47
CA ASN A 239 -1.23 -6.70 -24.38
C ASN A 239 -1.72 -8.17 -24.43
N ASP A 240 -2.23 -8.69 -23.33
CA ASP A 240 -2.78 -10.05 -23.22
C ASP A 240 -4.06 -10.04 -22.36
N PRO A 241 -5.18 -9.50 -22.89
CA PRO A 241 -6.44 -9.43 -22.13
C PRO A 241 -6.99 -10.81 -21.76
N SER A 242 -6.71 -11.82 -22.60
CA SER A 242 -7.21 -13.19 -22.39
C SER A 242 -6.69 -13.81 -21.12
N ARG A 243 -5.48 -13.47 -20.70
CA ARG A 243 -4.88 -13.88 -19.44
C ARG A 243 -5.70 -13.45 -18.21
N TYR A 244 -6.45 -12.36 -18.35
CA TYR A 244 -7.30 -11.79 -17.30
C TYR A 244 -8.78 -12.10 -17.52
N GLY A 245 -9.12 -12.92 -18.53
CA GLY A 245 -10.49 -13.26 -18.88
C GLY A 245 -11.25 -12.12 -19.57
N LEU A 246 -10.53 -11.14 -20.11
CA LEU A 246 -11.11 -9.96 -20.75
C LEU A 246 -11.14 -10.11 -22.28
N THR A 247 -12.17 -9.52 -22.90
CA THR A 247 -12.31 -9.42 -24.36
C THR A 247 -12.34 -7.95 -24.81
N ASN A 248 -12.63 -7.03 -23.91
CA ASN A 248 -12.64 -5.59 -24.18
C ASN A 248 -11.82 -4.82 -23.13
N VAL A 249 -10.76 -4.18 -23.60
CA VAL A 249 -9.85 -3.39 -22.76
C VAL A 249 -9.81 -1.90 -23.14
N ARG A 250 -10.73 -1.47 -24.05
CA ARG A 250 -10.71 -0.10 -24.59
C ARG A 250 -11.97 0.69 -24.31
N ASP A 251 -13.12 0.03 -24.32
CA ASP A 251 -14.41 0.69 -24.19
C ASP A 251 -14.94 0.59 -22.75
N ALA A 252 -15.75 1.56 -22.37
CA ALA A 252 -16.55 1.53 -21.16
C ALA A 252 -17.71 0.52 -21.31
N CYS A 253 -17.95 -0.31 -20.28
CA CYS A 253 -19.10 -1.20 -20.22
C CYS A 253 -20.39 -0.44 -19.93
N LEU A 254 -20.33 0.59 -19.10
CA LEU A 254 -21.42 1.50 -18.80
C LEU A 254 -21.32 2.78 -19.64
N ASN A 255 -22.32 3.01 -20.46
CA ASN A 255 -22.52 4.33 -21.08
C ASN A 255 -23.24 5.22 -20.07
N THR A 256 -22.52 6.15 -19.44
CA THR A 256 -23.07 7.02 -18.39
C THR A 256 -24.12 8.02 -18.90
N THR A 257 -24.16 8.30 -20.21
CA THR A 257 -25.15 9.20 -20.80
C THR A 257 -26.50 8.52 -21.02
N THR A 258 -26.50 7.25 -21.46
CA THR A 258 -27.72 6.50 -21.78
C THR A 258 -28.13 5.55 -20.66
N GLY A 259 -27.25 5.26 -19.73
CA GLY A 259 -27.43 4.24 -18.69
C GLY A 259 -27.28 2.79 -19.22
N GLN A 260 -26.90 2.61 -20.50
CA GLN A 260 -26.77 1.29 -21.09
C GLN A 260 -25.54 0.58 -20.56
N ILE A 261 -25.72 -0.67 -20.16
CA ILE A 261 -24.64 -1.56 -19.69
C ILE A 261 -24.34 -2.59 -20.78
N CYS A 262 -23.07 -2.92 -20.99
CA CYS A 262 -22.63 -3.98 -21.88
C CYS A 262 -23.21 -5.35 -21.48
N ALA A 263 -23.23 -6.31 -22.41
CA ALA A 263 -23.82 -7.63 -22.14
C ALA A 263 -23.06 -8.42 -21.08
N ASN A 264 -21.73 -8.36 -21.09
CA ASN A 264 -20.85 -9.14 -20.21
C ASN A 264 -19.85 -8.22 -19.48
N PRO A 265 -20.23 -7.58 -18.35
CA PRO A 265 -19.34 -6.68 -17.62
C PRO A 265 -18.04 -7.34 -17.13
N SER A 266 -18.06 -8.66 -16.89
CA SER A 266 -16.88 -9.43 -16.45
C SER A 266 -15.80 -9.58 -17.53
N GLU A 267 -16.09 -9.22 -18.77
CA GLU A 267 -15.15 -9.28 -19.90
C GLU A 267 -14.55 -7.91 -20.25
N TYR A 268 -14.90 -6.86 -19.49
CA TYR A 268 -14.45 -5.50 -19.74
C TYR A 268 -13.43 -5.06 -18.69
N LEU A 269 -12.37 -4.35 -19.16
CA LEU A 269 -11.40 -3.70 -18.29
C LEU A 269 -12.04 -2.53 -17.52
N PHE A 270 -12.82 -1.70 -18.22
CA PHE A 270 -13.42 -0.49 -17.69
C PHE A 270 -14.92 -0.63 -17.45
N TRP A 271 -15.36 -0.18 -16.27
CA TRP A 271 -16.78 -0.05 -15.96
C TRP A 271 -17.39 1.16 -16.67
N ASP A 272 -16.81 2.34 -16.47
CA ASP A 272 -17.18 3.58 -17.13
C ASP A 272 -15.96 4.18 -17.87
N SER A 273 -16.02 5.46 -18.21
CA SER A 273 -14.97 6.12 -18.98
C SER A 273 -13.66 6.34 -18.21
N PHE A 274 -13.62 6.09 -16.89
CA PHE A 274 -12.48 6.34 -16.00
C PHE A 274 -12.12 5.12 -15.14
N HIS A 275 -13.14 4.37 -14.69
CA HIS A 275 -12.99 3.42 -13.61
C HIS A 275 -12.96 1.98 -14.09
N PRO A 276 -12.16 1.12 -13.46
CA PRO A 276 -12.10 -0.30 -13.80
C PRO A 276 -13.35 -1.05 -13.31
N THR A 277 -13.64 -2.20 -13.96
CA THR A 277 -14.63 -3.16 -13.46
C THR A 277 -14.14 -3.86 -12.20
N THR A 278 -15.06 -4.49 -11.47
CA THR A 278 -14.72 -5.29 -10.29
C THR A 278 -13.76 -6.45 -10.62
N VAL A 279 -13.79 -7.00 -11.86
CA VAL A 279 -12.82 -8.02 -12.31
C VAL A 279 -11.41 -7.44 -12.34
N THR A 280 -11.27 -6.23 -12.84
CA THR A 280 -9.98 -5.51 -12.85
C THR A 280 -9.53 -5.15 -11.44
N HIS A 281 -10.45 -4.73 -10.57
CA HIS A 281 -10.14 -4.52 -9.15
C HIS A 281 -9.64 -5.82 -8.48
N ARG A 282 -10.19 -6.98 -8.84
CA ARG A 282 -9.67 -8.26 -8.35
C ARG A 282 -8.23 -8.53 -8.82
N ALA A 283 -7.89 -8.18 -10.08
CA ALA A 283 -6.51 -8.29 -10.58
C ALA A 283 -5.56 -7.35 -9.83
N ILE A 284 -5.97 -6.10 -9.53
CA ILE A 284 -5.21 -5.15 -8.70
C ILE A 284 -4.95 -5.74 -7.30
N ALA A 285 -5.96 -6.31 -6.66
CA ALA A 285 -5.82 -6.95 -5.36
C ALA A 285 -4.83 -8.13 -5.41
N GLY A 286 -4.86 -8.94 -6.47
CA GLY A 286 -3.91 -10.04 -6.66
C GLY A 286 -2.47 -9.56 -6.79
N LEU A 287 -2.24 -8.45 -7.52
CA LEU A 287 -0.92 -7.81 -7.58
C LEU A 287 -0.49 -7.31 -6.20
N ALA A 288 -1.36 -6.62 -5.47
CA ALA A 288 -1.08 -6.11 -4.13
C ALA A 288 -0.76 -7.26 -3.15
N SER A 289 -1.57 -8.32 -3.13
CA SER A 289 -1.33 -9.51 -2.30
C SER A 289 0.03 -10.14 -2.58
N THR A 290 0.39 -10.30 -3.87
CA THR A 290 1.69 -10.87 -4.27
C THR A 290 2.85 -9.98 -3.85
N THR A 291 2.70 -8.66 -4.04
CA THR A 291 3.72 -7.67 -3.67
C THR A 291 3.95 -7.66 -2.16
N LEU A 292 2.87 -7.63 -1.37
CA LEU A 292 2.92 -7.65 0.10
C LEU A 292 3.49 -8.96 0.64
N ALA A 293 3.16 -10.11 0.02
CA ALA A 293 3.72 -11.41 0.40
C ALA A 293 5.24 -11.51 0.16
N SER A 294 5.82 -10.65 -0.68
CA SER A 294 7.27 -10.57 -0.91
C SER A 294 8.02 -9.73 0.11
N VAL A 295 7.30 -8.95 0.94
CA VAL A 295 7.90 -8.12 2.00
C VAL A 295 8.25 -9.01 3.18
N PRO A 296 9.51 -9.00 3.69
CA PRO A 296 9.87 -9.76 4.87
C PRO A 296 9.07 -9.31 6.09
N GLU A 297 8.68 -10.24 6.95
CA GLU A 297 8.10 -9.90 8.25
C GLU A 297 9.02 -8.93 9.02
N PRO A 298 8.49 -7.85 9.60
CA PRO A 298 9.29 -6.86 10.32
C PRO A 298 10.09 -7.45 11.49
N ASP A 299 9.61 -8.55 12.08
CA ASP A 299 10.27 -9.24 13.19
C ASP A 299 11.30 -10.29 12.74
N ALA A 300 11.41 -10.59 11.44
CA ALA A 300 12.36 -11.57 10.91
C ALA A 300 13.82 -11.04 10.87
N THR A 301 14.06 -9.77 11.14
CA THR A 301 15.41 -9.17 11.17
C THR A 301 16.27 -9.63 12.37
N GLY A 302 15.74 -10.48 13.26
CA GLY A 302 16.47 -11.08 14.39
C GLY A 302 17.22 -12.38 14.09
N ALA A 303 17.05 -13.01 12.95
CA ALA A 303 17.60 -14.32 12.63
C ALA A 303 18.36 -14.39 11.30
N ILE A 304 19.37 -13.53 11.10
CA ILE A 304 20.40 -13.84 10.11
C ILE A 304 21.29 -14.90 10.76
N VAL A 305 20.97 -16.18 10.55
CA VAL A 305 21.92 -17.27 10.76
C VAL A 305 22.93 -17.17 9.63
N ILE A 306 24.04 -16.49 9.90
CA ILE A 306 25.22 -16.57 9.03
C ILE A 306 25.74 -18.01 9.14
N VAL A 307 25.33 -18.88 8.22
CA VAL A 307 26.00 -20.15 7.99
C VAL A 307 27.30 -19.81 7.25
N ALA A 308 28.33 -19.49 7.99
CA ALA A 308 29.67 -19.43 7.46
C ALA A 308 30.11 -20.88 7.14
N PHE A 309 30.24 -21.21 5.87
CA PHE A 309 30.98 -22.39 5.44
C PHE A 309 32.44 -22.21 5.85
N VAL A 310 32.83 -22.88 6.92
CA VAL A 310 34.24 -23.05 7.25
C VAL A 310 34.64 -24.46 6.87
N GLY A 311 35.28 -24.56 5.70
CA GLY A 311 36.17 -25.66 5.45
C GLY A 311 37.39 -25.50 6.35
N LEU A 312 37.65 -26.57 7.16
CA LEU A 312 38.83 -26.79 8.00
C LEU A 312 39.01 -25.87 9.24
N GLY A 313 38.55 -26.37 10.36
CA GLY A 313 39.29 -26.22 11.63
C GLY A 313 39.17 -24.90 12.36
N VAL A 314 37.94 -24.37 12.64
CA VAL A 314 37.77 -23.29 13.61
C VAL A 314 36.66 -23.62 14.60
N LYS A 315 36.98 -23.49 15.87
CA LYS A 315 36.06 -23.67 17.00
C LYS A 315 34.94 -22.61 16.91
N VAL A 316 33.69 -23.08 16.90
CA VAL A 316 32.51 -22.21 16.98
C VAL A 316 32.48 -21.54 18.35
N ALA A 317 32.69 -20.23 18.40
CA ALA A 317 32.42 -19.42 19.58
C ALA A 317 30.94 -19.01 19.52
N GLN A 318 30.13 -19.54 20.41
CA GLN A 318 28.77 -19.07 20.63
C GLN A 318 28.84 -17.68 21.28
N VAL A 319 28.52 -16.65 20.51
CA VAL A 319 28.27 -15.30 21.05
C VAL A 319 26.81 -15.24 21.50
N THR A 320 26.58 -15.56 22.76
CA THR A 320 25.31 -15.26 23.42
C THR A 320 25.30 -13.78 23.77
N MET A 321 24.56 -12.96 23.02
CA MET A 321 24.24 -11.59 23.46
C MET A 321 23.28 -11.67 24.64
N LYS A 322 23.81 -11.47 25.85
CA LYS A 322 22.98 -11.26 27.04
C LYS A 322 22.29 -9.89 26.90
N ARG A 323 20.98 -9.91 26.71
CA ARG A 323 20.14 -8.72 26.89
C ARG A 323 20.38 -8.20 28.31
N LYS A 324 20.81 -6.94 28.45
CA LYS A 324 20.77 -6.24 29.74
C LYS A 324 19.30 -6.09 30.14
N PRO A 325 18.90 -6.48 31.34
CA PRO A 325 17.53 -6.24 31.79
C PRO A 325 17.31 -4.73 31.91
N ASN A 326 16.20 -4.27 31.35
CA ASN A 326 15.71 -2.91 31.47
C ASN A 326 15.44 -2.64 32.95
N ARG A 327 16.23 -1.75 33.57
CA ARG A 327 16.09 -1.33 34.94
C ARG A 327 15.00 -0.25 35.02
N ALA A 328 13.75 -0.69 35.04
CA ALA A 328 12.59 0.15 35.30
C ALA A 328 11.73 -0.53 36.36
N SER A 329 12.23 -0.57 37.57
CA SER A 329 11.44 -0.73 38.81
C SER A 329 12.31 -0.41 40.01
N ASP A 330 12.55 0.88 40.20
CA ASP A 330 13.02 1.38 41.52
C ASP A 330 11.94 2.36 42.03
N PRO A 331 11.14 1.99 43.03
CA PRO A 331 10.06 2.82 43.55
C PRO A 331 10.57 3.76 44.67
N ALA A 332 11.50 4.64 44.34
CA ALA A 332 11.98 5.65 45.32
C ALA A 332 12.36 6.96 44.64
N PHE A 333 11.40 7.59 43.94
CA PHE A 333 11.50 9.03 43.69
C PHE A 333 10.21 9.70 44.18
N ARG A 334 10.20 10.05 45.47
CA ARG A 334 9.18 10.92 46.05
C ARG A 334 9.26 12.28 45.39
N VAL A 335 8.17 12.64 44.70
CA VAL A 335 7.93 14.00 44.26
C VAL A 335 7.77 14.90 45.49
N LYS A 336 8.68 15.85 45.70
CA LYS A 336 8.46 17.01 46.55
C LYS A 336 7.56 17.98 45.76
N ALA A 337 6.34 18.10 46.23
CA ALA A 337 5.46 19.18 45.84
C ALA A 337 6.09 20.51 46.26
N VAL A 338 6.24 21.44 45.34
CA VAL A 338 6.48 22.85 45.61
C VAL A 338 5.15 23.56 45.46
N GLU A 339 4.50 23.81 46.58
CA GLU A 339 3.49 24.86 46.74
C GLU A 339 4.18 26.21 46.57
N GLY A 340 3.64 27.10 45.78
CA GLY A 340 4.19 28.43 45.62
C GLY A 340 3.33 29.38 44.77
N ARG A 341 2.23 29.86 45.38
CA ARG A 341 1.64 31.20 45.22
C ARG A 341 1.00 31.63 43.89
N SER A 342 -0.30 31.54 43.92
CA SER A 342 -1.23 32.49 43.29
C SER A 342 -0.96 33.92 43.80
N LYS A 343 -0.89 34.91 42.91
CA LYS A 343 -1.52 36.24 43.07
C LYS A 343 -1.45 37.07 41.78
N SER A 344 -2.65 37.35 41.28
CA SER A 344 -3.15 38.64 40.78
C SER A 344 -2.38 39.37 39.68
N LEU A 345 -3.09 39.63 38.57
CA LEU A 345 -3.47 41.01 38.25
C LEU A 345 -4.47 41.03 37.09
N LEU A 346 -5.70 41.33 37.44
CA LEU A 346 -6.69 41.99 36.58
C LEU A 346 -6.19 43.41 36.31
N ARG A 347 -6.04 43.77 35.05
CA ARG A 347 -6.53 45.01 34.44
C ARG A 347 -6.53 44.90 32.94
#